data_5521df9e348d0b9d01897b712bcfbe56
#
_entry.id   5521df9e348d0b9d01897b712bcfbe56
#
_cell.length_a   1.000
_cell.length_b   1.000
_cell.length_c   1.000
_cell.angle_alpha   90.00
_cell.angle_beta   90.00
_cell.angle_gamma   90.00
#
_symmetry.space_group_name_H-M   'P 1'
#
loop_
_entity.id
_entity.type
_entity.pdbx_description
1 polymer ?
#
loop_
_entity_poly.entity_id
_entity_poly.type
_entity_poly.pdbx_seq_one_letter_code
_entity_poly.pdbx_strand_id
1 'polypeptide(L)'
;MVWSMEIQRAPVLLTSDPQLRDAVLAAAAAAGTTAMTVSDPEQIPHLQTLDQPLVIGIDRVRHIAHHTLPPSSLTCLVGTEADRDDLCAWSAPLGASVVVLPDGVRWLTSLLAGDRAEGAGRVIGVIGGHGGAGASTLAVSLAQCADGSAALVDLDERGGGLDLLLGAEREQGWRWPDLASSSGYIDDLAEFLPSARGVPVLSMARAEDGPGDPSPDA
;
A
#
# COMPACT_ATOMS: atom_id res chain seq x y z
N MET A 1 -30.05 -27.37 -2.96
CA MET A 1 -28.58 -27.36 -2.72
C MET A 1 -27.96 -26.65 -3.92
N VAL A 2 -27.84 -25.35 -3.82
CA VAL A 2 -27.30 -24.52 -4.91
C VAL A 2 -25.80 -24.37 -4.65
N TRP A 3 -24.99 -25.00 -5.47
CA TRP A 3 -23.55 -24.76 -5.50
C TRP A 3 -23.35 -23.40 -6.16
N SER A 4 -23.12 -22.34 -5.39
CA SER A 4 -22.47 -21.14 -5.88
C SER A 4 -21.05 -21.53 -6.27
N MET A 5 -20.84 -21.83 -7.54
CA MET A 5 -19.50 -21.77 -8.12
C MET A 5 -19.13 -20.28 -8.14
N GLU A 6 -18.46 -19.79 -7.11
CA GLU A 6 -17.61 -18.61 -7.23
C GLU A 6 -16.58 -18.96 -8.31
N ILE A 7 -16.79 -18.44 -9.49
CA ILE A 7 -15.76 -18.41 -10.52
C ILE A 7 -14.72 -17.43 -9.97
N GLN A 8 -13.77 -17.95 -9.20
CA GLN A 8 -12.59 -17.22 -8.79
C GLN A 8 -11.87 -16.83 -10.08
N ARG A 9 -12.04 -15.57 -10.48
CA ARG A 9 -11.51 -15.06 -11.74
C ARG A 9 -10.00 -15.05 -11.62
N ALA A 10 -9.33 -15.88 -12.41
CA ALA A 10 -7.89 -16.08 -12.34
C ALA A 10 -7.14 -14.75 -12.56
N PRO A 11 -6.19 -14.39 -11.70
CA PRO A 11 -5.35 -13.21 -11.90
C PRO A 11 -4.66 -13.24 -13.27
N VAL A 12 -4.45 -12.06 -13.85
CA VAL A 12 -3.71 -11.92 -15.11
C VAL A 12 -2.32 -11.38 -14.81
N LEU A 13 -1.30 -12.08 -15.30
CA LEU A 13 0.09 -11.65 -15.24
C LEU A 13 0.59 -11.27 -16.63
N LEU A 14 0.94 -10.01 -16.81
CA LEU A 14 1.54 -9.48 -18.02
C LEU A 14 3.05 -9.28 -17.82
N THR A 15 3.86 -10.20 -18.30
CA THR A 15 5.32 -10.12 -18.29
C THR A 15 5.95 -11.04 -19.32
N SER A 16 7.14 -10.73 -19.77
CA SER A 16 8.02 -11.62 -20.52
C SER A 16 9.27 -12.00 -19.75
N ASP A 17 9.48 -11.43 -18.57
CA ASP A 17 10.59 -11.77 -17.70
C ASP A 17 10.33 -13.10 -17.00
N PRO A 18 11.19 -14.13 -17.23
CA PRO A 18 10.98 -15.42 -16.60
C PRO A 18 11.10 -15.40 -15.08
N GLN A 19 11.94 -14.52 -14.50
CA GLN A 19 12.14 -14.45 -13.05
C GLN A 19 10.93 -13.85 -12.37
N LEU A 20 10.41 -12.73 -12.90
CA LEU A 20 9.18 -12.12 -12.39
C LEU A 20 8.00 -13.07 -12.55
N ARG A 21 7.89 -13.74 -13.70
CA ARG A 21 6.83 -14.73 -13.94
C ARG A 21 6.84 -15.83 -12.89
N ASP A 22 8.00 -16.45 -12.68
CA ASP A 22 8.12 -17.59 -11.76
C ASP A 22 7.83 -17.16 -10.31
N ALA A 23 8.26 -15.97 -9.88
CA ALA A 23 7.96 -15.41 -8.57
C ALA A 23 6.47 -15.12 -8.36
N VAL A 24 5.80 -14.52 -9.36
CA VAL A 24 4.36 -14.24 -9.28
C VAL A 24 3.53 -15.51 -9.34
N LEU A 25 3.92 -16.50 -10.15
CA LEU A 25 3.25 -17.79 -10.18
C LEU A 25 3.40 -18.56 -8.87
N ALA A 26 4.56 -18.47 -8.22
CA ALA A 26 4.76 -19.04 -6.88
C ALA A 26 3.86 -18.36 -5.83
N ALA A 27 3.73 -17.02 -5.88
CA ALA A 27 2.82 -16.28 -5.01
C ALA A 27 1.35 -16.66 -5.28
N ALA A 28 0.96 -16.83 -6.54
CA ALA A 28 -0.39 -17.27 -6.90
C ALA A 28 -0.68 -18.69 -6.39
N ALA A 29 0.27 -19.61 -6.52
CA ALA A 29 0.14 -20.96 -5.98
C ALA A 29 0.02 -20.96 -4.45
N ALA A 30 0.80 -20.11 -3.76
CA ALA A 30 0.67 -19.94 -2.31
C ALA A 30 -0.68 -19.33 -1.89
N ALA A 31 -1.28 -18.51 -2.75
CA ALA A 31 -2.62 -17.95 -2.60
C ALA A 31 -3.76 -18.95 -2.96
N GLY A 32 -3.43 -20.16 -3.37
CA GLY A 32 -4.42 -21.15 -3.78
C GLY A 32 -5.09 -20.86 -5.12
N THR A 33 -4.50 -20.00 -5.96
CA THR A 33 -5.01 -19.62 -7.27
C THR A 33 -4.02 -19.90 -8.39
N THR A 34 -4.45 -19.73 -9.63
CA THR A 34 -3.60 -19.89 -10.81
C THR A 34 -3.67 -18.62 -11.63
N ALA A 35 -2.54 -17.97 -11.89
CA ALA A 35 -2.50 -16.78 -12.72
C ALA A 35 -2.37 -17.13 -14.21
N MET A 36 -3.12 -16.44 -15.05
CA MET A 36 -3.01 -16.52 -16.51
C MET A 36 -1.86 -15.60 -16.96
N THR A 37 -0.81 -16.18 -17.53
CA THR A 37 0.32 -15.40 -18.04
C THR A 37 0.11 -15.01 -19.49
N VAL A 38 0.28 -13.73 -19.79
CA VAL A 38 0.28 -13.15 -21.13
C VAL A 38 1.53 -12.33 -21.36
N SER A 39 1.97 -12.25 -22.61
CA SER A 39 3.16 -11.48 -22.99
C SER A 39 2.84 -10.18 -23.70
N ASP A 40 1.58 -10.02 -24.12
CA ASP A 40 1.11 -8.86 -24.87
C ASP A 40 -0.22 -8.36 -24.27
N PRO A 41 -0.38 -7.05 -24.03
CA PRO A 41 -1.64 -6.45 -23.58
C PRO A 41 -2.84 -6.77 -24.47
N GLU A 42 -2.64 -6.91 -25.79
CA GLU A 42 -3.69 -7.23 -26.75
C GLU A 42 -4.31 -8.62 -26.53
N GLN A 43 -3.61 -9.49 -25.81
CA GLN A 43 -4.10 -10.83 -25.45
C GLN A 43 -5.07 -10.80 -24.27
N ILE A 44 -5.23 -9.65 -23.58
CA ILE A 44 -6.14 -9.51 -22.44
C ILE A 44 -7.51 -9.01 -22.96
N PRO A 45 -8.53 -9.88 -23.03
CA PRO A 45 -9.85 -9.46 -23.44
C PRO A 45 -10.42 -8.44 -22.46
N HIS A 46 -10.99 -7.37 -23.00
CA HIS A 46 -11.67 -6.35 -22.18
C HIS A 46 -10.84 -5.80 -21.03
N LEU A 47 -9.57 -5.49 -21.28
CA LEU A 47 -8.63 -4.97 -20.28
C LEU A 47 -9.24 -3.85 -19.42
N GLN A 48 -10.03 -2.96 -20.01
CA GLN A 48 -10.65 -1.81 -19.32
C GLN A 48 -11.73 -2.20 -18.30
N THR A 49 -12.32 -3.39 -18.43
CA THR A 49 -13.40 -3.88 -17.57
C THR A 49 -12.99 -5.12 -16.78
N LEU A 50 -11.70 -5.35 -16.64
CA LEU A 50 -11.17 -6.49 -15.92
C LEU A 50 -11.58 -6.37 -14.44
N ASP A 51 -12.23 -7.42 -13.93
CA ASP A 51 -12.68 -7.50 -12.53
C ASP A 51 -11.88 -8.59 -11.77
N GLN A 52 -10.59 -8.68 -12.09
CA GLN A 52 -9.65 -9.61 -11.49
C GLN A 52 -8.28 -8.93 -11.34
N PRO A 53 -7.41 -9.39 -10.43
CA PRO A 53 -6.09 -8.82 -10.26
C PRO A 53 -5.28 -8.82 -11.56
N LEU A 54 -4.71 -7.66 -11.89
CA LEU A 54 -3.80 -7.47 -13.01
C LEU A 54 -2.41 -7.15 -12.48
N VAL A 55 -1.48 -8.09 -12.68
CA VAL A 55 -0.08 -7.94 -12.29
C VAL A 55 0.73 -7.63 -13.54
N ILE A 56 1.44 -6.51 -13.54
CA ILE A 56 2.22 -6.03 -14.68
C ILE A 56 3.69 -6.02 -14.31
N GLY A 57 4.50 -6.81 -15.01
CA GLY A 57 5.95 -6.75 -14.87
C GLY A 57 6.51 -5.42 -15.39
N ILE A 58 7.54 -4.92 -14.75
CA ILE A 58 8.20 -3.66 -15.15
C ILE A 58 8.66 -3.69 -16.62
N ASP A 59 9.00 -4.86 -17.13
CA ASP A 59 9.38 -5.10 -18.52
C ASP A 59 8.26 -4.78 -19.51
N ARG A 60 7.00 -4.75 -19.07
CA ARG A 60 5.81 -4.52 -19.90
C ARG A 60 5.10 -3.19 -19.63
N VAL A 61 5.49 -2.46 -18.62
CA VAL A 61 4.86 -1.19 -18.21
C VAL A 61 4.71 -0.22 -19.38
N ARG A 62 5.75 -0.04 -20.18
CA ARG A 62 5.73 0.91 -21.31
C ARG A 62 4.76 0.48 -22.42
N HIS A 63 4.51 -0.80 -22.59
CA HIS A 63 3.60 -1.32 -23.60
C HIS A 63 2.13 -1.10 -23.19
N ILE A 64 1.86 -1.11 -21.89
CA ILE A 64 0.51 -0.94 -21.36
C ILE A 64 0.15 0.52 -21.04
N ALA A 65 1.14 1.41 -21.01
CA ALA A 65 0.96 2.82 -20.64
C ALA A 65 -0.02 3.60 -21.52
N HIS A 66 -0.30 3.11 -22.72
CA HIS A 66 -1.26 3.71 -23.66
C HIS A 66 -2.68 3.11 -23.54
N HIS A 67 -2.86 2.08 -22.71
CA HIS A 67 -4.14 1.43 -22.50
C HIS A 67 -4.84 2.02 -21.28
N THR A 68 -6.16 2.11 -21.32
CA THR A 68 -6.95 2.41 -20.13
C THR A 68 -7.01 1.16 -19.26
N LEU A 69 -6.46 1.24 -18.06
CA LEU A 69 -6.46 0.12 -17.12
C LEU A 69 -7.78 0.06 -16.31
N PRO A 70 -8.09 -1.11 -15.74
CA PRO A 70 -9.19 -1.24 -14.78
C PRO A 70 -8.93 -0.39 -13.53
N PRO A 71 -9.94 -0.19 -12.68
CA PRO A 71 -9.78 0.57 -11.42
C PRO A 71 -8.59 0.07 -10.60
N SER A 72 -7.81 1.00 -10.08
CA SER A 72 -6.47 0.81 -9.49
C SER A 72 -6.37 -0.22 -8.36
N SER A 73 -7.47 -0.52 -7.65
CA SER A 73 -7.47 -1.49 -6.54
C SER A 73 -7.10 -2.92 -6.93
N LEU A 74 -7.07 -3.23 -8.22
CA LEU A 74 -6.77 -4.57 -8.73
C LEU A 74 -5.52 -4.61 -9.60
N THR A 75 -4.87 -3.47 -9.82
CA THR A 75 -3.69 -3.39 -10.69
C THR A 75 -2.45 -3.16 -9.85
N CYS A 76 -1.41 -3.99 -10.05
CA CYS A 76 -0.12 -3.78 -9.43
C CYS A 76 1.03 -3.93 -10.44
N LEU A 77 2.09 -3.14 -10.22
CA LEU A 77 3.36 -3.22 -10.93
C LEU A 77 4.31 -4.08 -10.11
N VAL A 78 5.01 -5.00 -10.74
CA VAL A 78 5.95 -5.89 -10.09
C VAL A 78 7.34 -5.78 -10.72
N GLY A 79 8.37 -5.74 -9.90
CA GLY A 79 9.77 -5.73 -10.30
C GLY A 79 10.66 -6.08 -9.11
N THR A 80 11.96 -5.90 -9.30
CA THR A 80 12.97 -6.12 -8.27
C THR A 80 13.39 -4.81 -7.61
N GLU A 81 14.26 -4.87 -6.62
CA GLU A 81 14.83 -3.68 -5.98
C GLU A 81 15.52 -2.75 -6.98
N ALA A 82 16.16 -3.30 -8.01
CA ALA A 82 16.81 -2.51 -9.06
C ALA A 82 15.81 -1.69 -9.90
N ASP A 83 14.54 -2.09 -9.92
CA ASP A 83 13.48 -1.46 -10.71
C ASP A 83 12.65 -0.46 -9.90
N ARG A 84 12.96 -0.26 -8.62
CA ARG A 84 12.14 0.53 -7.66
C ARG A 84 11.78 1.91 -8.19
N ASP A 85 12.75 2.67 -8.70
CA ASP A 85 12.55 4.04 -9.18
C ASP A 85 11.60 4.06 -10.38
N ASP A 86 11.77 3.15 -11.33
CA ASP A 86 10.90 3.01 -12.49
C ASP A 86 9.49 2.58 -12.08
N LEU A 87 9.35 1.62 -11.17
CA LEU A 87 8.06 1.21 -10.63
C LEU A 87 7.31 2.39 -9.98
N CYS A 88 7.99 3.17 -9.15
CA CYS A 88 7.42 4.35 -8.51
C CYS A 88 7.01 5.41 -9.54
N ALA A 89 7.84 5.63 -10.56
CA ALA A 89 7.53 6.60 -11.62
C ALA A 89 6.27 6.23 -12.42
N TRP A 90 6.01 4.95 -12.62
CA TRP A 90 4.85 4.47 -13.36
C TRP A 90 3.59 4.25 -12.51
N SER A 91 3.73 4.15 -11.19
CA SER A 91 2.61 3.89 -10.27
C SER A 91 1.49 4.93 -10.40
N ALA A 92 1.80 6.20 -10.26
CA ALA A 92 0.81 7.27 -10.32
C ALA A 92 0.15 7.41 -11.70
N PRO A 93 0.89 7.42 -12.83
CA PRO A 93 0.29 7.48 -14.16
C PRO A 93 -0.68 6.32 -14.46
N LEU A 94 -0.40 5.13 -13.95
CA LEU A 94 -1.22 3.95 -14.19
C LEU A 94 -2.25 3.71 -13.09
N GLY A 95 -2.20 4.45 -11.99
CA GLY A 95 -3.04 4.24 -10.82
C GLY A 95 -2.84 2.85 -10.21
N ALA A 96 -1.64 2.30 -10.27
CA ALA A 96 -1.32 0.94 -9.86
C ALA A 96 -0.48 0.91 -8.59
N SER A 97 -0.69 -0.09 -7.74
CA SER A 97 0.16 -0.35 -6.58
C SER A 97 1.53 -0.87 -7.00
N VAL A 98 2.56 -0.66 -6.19
CA VAL A 98 3.93 -1.14 -6.46
C VAL A 98 4.26 -2.31 -5.55
N VAL A 99 4.84 -3.34 -6.15
CA VAL A 99 5.34 -4.54 -5.45
C VAL A 99 6.79 -4.76 -5.82
N VAL A 100 7.68 -4.62 -4.87
CA VAL A 100 9.11 -4.92 -5.03
C VAL A 100 9.39 -6.31 -4.49
N LEU A 101 9.89 -7.19 -5.33
CA LEU A 101 10.25 -8.55 -4.95
C LEU A 101 11.72 -8.64 -4.51
N PRO A 102 12.05 -9.50 -3.53
CA PRO A 102 11.18 -10.51 -2.90
C PRO A 102 10.31 -9.98 -1.75
N ASP A 103 10.56 -8.80 -1.19
CA ASP A 103 9.97 -8.33 0.06
C ASP A 103 8.44 -8.19 -0.01
N GLY A 104 7.92 -7.76 -1.16
CA GLY A 104 6.49 -7.58 -1.39
C GLY A 104 5.71 -8.86 -1.68
N VAL A 105 6.33 -10.04 -1.64
CA VAL A 105 5.67 -11.30 -2.04
C VAL A 105 4.44 -11.62 -1.18
N ARG A 106 4.47 -11.32 0.12
CA ARG A 106 3.34 -11.57 1.03
C ARG A 106 2.11 -10.75 0.65
N TRP A 107 2.33 -9.45 0.41
CA TRP A 107 1.26 -8.57 -0.04
C TRP A 107 0.69 -9.03 -1.40
N LEU A 108 1.56 -9.41 -2.33
CA LEU A 108 1.14 -9.97 -3.61
C LEU A 108 0.31 -11.25 -3.43
N THR A 109 0.70 -12.13 -2.53
CA THR A 109 -0.04 -13.36 -2.20
C THR A 109 -1.44 -13.04 -1.68
N SER A 110 -1.59 -12.10 -0.74
CA SER A 110 -2.89 -11.66 -0.22
C SER A 110 -3.76 -11.03 -1.31
N LEU A 111 -3.18 -10.19 -2.18
CA LEU A 111 -3.90 -9.61 -3.32
C LEU A 111 -4.43 -10.72 -4.26
N LEU A 112 -3.60 -11.73 -4.55
CA LEU A 112 -3.95 -12.82 -5.46
C LEU A 112 -4.93 -13.81 -4.82
N ALA A 113 -4.90 -13.99 -3.50
CA ALA A 113 -5.88 -14.78 -2.76
C ALA A 113 -7.29 -14.18 -2.81
N GLY A 114 -7.41 -12.94 -3.24
CA GLY A 114 -8.68 -12.22 -3.17
C GLY A 114 -9.08 -11.87 -1.74
N ASP A 115 -8.13 -11.96 -0.81
CA ASP A 115 -8.26 -11.43 0.55
C ASP A 115 -8.36 -9.89 0.48
N ARG A 116 -9.44 -9.45 -0.12
CA ARG A 116 -9.91 -8.10 0.13
C ARG A 116 -10.32 -8.11 1.59
N ALA A 117 -9.54 -7.46 2.43
CA ALA A 117 -10.05 -7.08 3.74
C ALA A 117 -11.47 -6.56 3.52
N GLU A 118 -12.46 -7.22 4.13
CA GLU A 118 -13.85 -6.77 4.08
C GLU A 118 -13.85 -5.29 4.53
N GLY A 119 -14.06 -4.37 3.59
CA GLY A 119 -13.87 -2.95 3.78
C GLY A 119 -12.60 -2.44 3.11
N ALA A 120 -12.61 -2.33 1.77
CA ALA A 120 -11.58 -1.57 1.06
C ALA A 120 -11.51 -0.16 1.65
N GLY A 121 -10.48 0.12 2.44
CA GLY A 121 -10.25 1.42 3.03
C GLY A 121 -10.12 2.48 1.93
N ARG A 122 -10.59 3.70 2.21
CA ARG A 122 -10.39 4.84 1.31
C ARG A 122 -9.13 5.58 1.72
N VAL A 123 -8.25 5.85 0.78
CA VAL A 123 -7.10 6.73 0.98
C VAL A 123 -7.50 8.14 0.55
N ILE A 124 -7.33 9.11 1.45
CA ILE A 124 -7.61 10.52 1.20
C ILE A 124 -6.30 11.29 1.37
N GLY A 125 -5.75 11.80 0.27
CA GLY A 125 -4.60 12.70 0.30
C GLY A 125 -5.04 14.14 0.57
N VAL A 126 -4.43 14.80 1.56
CA VAL A 126 -4.67 16.20 1.88
C VAL A 126 -3.36 16.97 1.68
N ILE A 127 -3.37 17.93 0.78
CA ILE A 127 -2.20 18.76 0.49
C ILE A 127 -2.58 20.25 0.54
N GLY A 128 -1.74 21.06 1.14
CA GLY A 128 -1.93 22.52 1.17
C GLY A 128 -1.32 23.18 -0.07
N GLY A 129 -2.01 24.14 -0.65
CA GLY A 129 -1.48 24.97 -1.75
C GLY A 129 -0.39 25.96 -1.30
N HIS A 130 -0.30 26.25 0.00
CA HIS A 130 0.70 27.08 0.65
C HIS A 130 0.77 26.77 2.16
N GLY A 131 1.80 27.23 2.83
CA GLY A 131 1.92 27.14 4.29
C GLY A 131 0.75 27.84 5.00
N GLY A 132 0.24 27.23 6.06
CA GLY A 132 -0.89 27.76 6.82
C GLY A 132 -2.27 27.55 6.16
N ALA A 133 -2.38 26.80 5.07
CA ALA A 133 -3.65 26.52 4.39
C ALA A 133 -4.61 25.62 5.20
N GLY A 134 -4.16 25.08 6.35
CA GLY A 134 -4.98 24.23 7.20
C GLY A 134 -5.06 22.76 6.79
N ALA A 135 -4.17 22.28 5.89
CA ALA A 135 -4.16 20.90 5.42
C ALA A 135 -4.06 19.89 6.58
N SER A 136 -3.13 20.09 7.50
CA SER A 136 -2.94 19.23 8.68
C SER A 136 -4.18 19.23 9.58
N THR A 137 -4.78 20.39 9.80
CA THR A 137 -6.02 20.51 10.60
C THR A 137 -7.17 19.77 9.92
N LEU A 138 -7.29 19.91 8.60
CA LEU A 138 -8.32 19.21 7.82
C LEU A 138 -8.12 17.69 7.89
N ALA A 139 -6.89 17.22 7.72
CA ALA A 139 -6.58 15.78 7.77
C ALA A 139 -6.96 15.18 9.14
N VAL A 140 -6.54 15.82 10.23
CA VAL A 140 -6.89 15.39 11.60
C VAL A 140 -8.40 15.41 11.81
N SER A 141 -9.09 16.47 11.37
CA SER A 141 -10.55 16.59 11.52
C SER A 141 -11.29 15.50 10.74
N LEU A 142 -10.88 15.21 9.51
CA LEU A 142 -11.46 14.13 8.71
C LEU A 142 -11.30 12.78 9.40
N ALA A 143 -10.13 12.47 9.92
CA ALA A 143 -9.89 11.22 10.62
C ALA A 143 -10.73 11.10 11.91
N GLN A 144 -10.89 12.19 12.66
CA GLN A 144 -11.73 12.21 13.88
C GLN A 144 -13.24 12.13 13.60
N CYS A 145 -13.67 12.55 12.43
CA CYS A 145 -15.08 12.53 12.02
C CYS A 145 -15.45 11.30 11.17
N ALA A 146 -14.52 10.38 10.95
CA ALA A 146 -14.79 9.19 10.15
C ALA A 146 -15.77 8.25 10.86
N ASP A 147 -16.80 7.78 10.14
CA ASP A 147 -17.76 6.78 10.61
C ASP A 147 -17.15 5.36 10.60
N GLY A 148 -16.06 5.15 11.29
CA GLY A 148 -15.34 3.87 11.30
C GLY A 148 -13.90 4.03 11.76
N SER A 149 -13.07 3.00 11.52
CA SER A 149 -11.65 3.08 11.81
C SER A 149 -10.95 3.96 10.75
N ALA A 150 -10.21 4.95 11.21
CA ALA A 150 -9.34 5.77 10.36
C ALA A 150 -7.94 5.80 10.98
N ALA A 151 -6.92 5.90 10.13
CA ALA A 151 -5.55 6.15 10.54
C ALA A 151 -5.01 7.39 9.82
N LEU A 152 -4.15 8.13 10.49
CA LEU A 152 -3.43 9.27 9.94
C LEU A 152 -2.01 8.85 9.54
N VAL A 153 -1.56 9.30 8.38
CA VAL A 153 -0.18 9.13 7.93
C VAL A 153 0.39 10.50 7.59
N ASP A 154 1.39 10.92 8.33
CA ASP A 154 2.11 12.17 8.08
C ASP A 154 3.24 11.91 7.08
N LEU A 155 3.17 12.57 5.93
CA LEU A 155 4.17 12.48 4.88
C LEU A 155 5.07 13.72 4.80
N ASP A 156 4.90 14.69 5.72
CA ASP A 156 5.73 15.88 5.77
C ASP A 156 6.92 15.67 6.73
N GLU A 157 8.05 15.27 6.18
CA GLU A 157 9.29 15.03 6.94
C GLU A 157 9.80 16.28 7.71
N ARG A 158 9.36 17.46 7.32
CA ARG A 158 9.80 18.74 7.89
C ARG A 158 8.71 19.44 8.69
N GLY A 159 7.54 18.83 8.76
CA GLY A 159 6.39 19.35 9.50
C GLY A 159 6.54 19.21 11.01
N GLY A 160 5.62 19.82 11.73
CA GLY A 160 5.56 19.72 13.20
C GLY A 160 5.04 18.38 13.73
N GLY A 161 4.55 17.51 12.85
CA GLY A 161 3.94 16.21 13.16
C GLY A 161 2.42 16.30 13.39
N LEU A 162 1.67 15.41 12.76
CA LEU A 162 0.22 15.31 12.94
C LEU A 162 -0.16 14.79 14.33
N ASP A 163 0.73 14.08 14.99
CA ASP A 163 0.55 13.59 16.35
C ASP A 163 0.40 14.74 17.37
N LEU A 164 1.09 15.88 17.18
CA LEU A 164 0.88 17.09 18.00
C LEU A 164 -0.54 17.65 17.88
N LEU A 165 -1.05 17.73 16.65
CA LEU A 165 -2.41 18.22 16.41
C LEU A 165 -3.47 17.25 16.94
N LEU A 166 -3.18 15.95 16.91
CA LEU A 166 -4.07 14.91 17.42
C LEU A 166 -4.00 14.83 18.96
N GLY A 167 -2.90 15.23 19.58
CA GLY A 167 -2.61 15.07 21.00
C GLY A 167 -2.05 13.70 21.37
N ALA A 168 -1.36 13.06 20.44
CA ALA A 168 -0.73 11.75 20.58
C ALA A 168 0.80 11.82 20.71
N GLU A 169 1.37 13.01 20.90
CA GLU A 169 2.82 13.23 20.92
C GLU A 169 3.53 12.53 22.08
N ARG A 170 2.82 12.23 23.16
CA ARG A 170 3.35 11.52 24.35
C ARG A 170 2.96 10.05 24.39
N GLU A 171 2.14 9.61 23.46
CA GLU A 171 1.74 8.21 23.39
C GLU A 171 2.87 7.36 22.83
N GLN A 172 3.04 6.18 23.43
CA GLN A 172 4.01 5.20 22.94
C GLN A 172 3.53 4.58 21.63
N GLY A 173 4.47 4.26 20.76
CA GLY A 173 4.18 3.60 19.51
C GLY A 173 5.22 3.91 18.44
N TRP A 174 5.12 3.19 17.33
CA TRP A 174 6.06 3.33 16.22
C TRP A 174 5.87 4.65 15.48
N ARG A 175 7.00 5.19 15.06
CA ARG A 175 7.09 6.34 14.19
C ARG A 175 7.82 5.97 12.90
N TRP A 176 7.94 6.89 11.95
CA TRP A 176 8.61 6.60 10.68
C TRP A 176 10.00 5.97 10.80
N PRO A 177 10.90 6.39 11.71
CA PRO A 177 12.20 5.73 11.86
C PRO A 177 12.10 4.26 12.32
N ASP A 178 11.13 3.94 13.19
CA ASP A 178 10.91 2.56 13.66
C ASP A 178 10.43 1.70 12.50
N LEU A 179 9.47 2.22 11.71
CA LEU A 179 8.95 1.53 10.54
C LEU A 179 10.02 1.35 9.45
N ALA A 180 10.86 2.37 9.21
CA ALA A 180 11.95 2.31 8.24
C ALA A 180 13.04 1.30 8.63
N SER A 181 13.22 1.05 9.93
CA SER A 181 14.17 0.07 10.45
C SER A 181 13.60 -1.35 10.51
N SER A 182 12.27 -1.49 10.40
CA SER A 182 11.60 -2.79 10.41
C SER A 182 11.72 -3.48 9.04
N SER A 183 11.69 -4.80 9.05
CA SER A 183 11.69 -5.60 7.84
C SER A 183 10.59 -6.66 7.89
N GLY A 184 9.97 -6.93 6.75
CA GLY A 184 8.89 -7.92 6.64
C GLY A 184 7.51 -7.29 6.53
N TYR A 185 6.49 -8.11 6.74
CA TYR A 185 5.08 -7.71 6.66
C TYR A 185 4.53 -7.46 8.07
N ILE A 186 3.83 -6.35 8.24
CA ILE A 186 3.12 -5.98 9.47
C ILE A 186 1.63 -6.10 9.18
N ASP A 187 0.96 -7.02 9.87
CA ASP A 187 -0.44 -7.38 9.59
C ASP A 187 -1.39 -6.23 9.98
N ASP A 188 -1.31 -5.77 11.22
CA ASP A 188 -2.08 -4.62 11.69
C ASP A 188 -1.15 -3.52 12.21
N LEU A 189 -0.73 -2.63 11.31
CA LEU A 189 0.14 -1.52 11.68
C LEU A 189 -0.50 -0.59 12.72
N ALA A 190 -1.83 -0.45 12.72
CA ALA A 190 -2.53 0.48 13.61
C ALA A 190 -2.34 0.15 15.08
N GLU A 191 -2.16 -1.13 15.43
CA GLU A 191 -1.89 -1.57 16.81
C GLU A 191 -0.54 -1.09 17.36
N PHE A 192 0.40 -0.81 16.47
CA PHE A 192 1.75 -0.36 16.84
C PHE A 192 1.91 1.16 16.84
N LEU A 193 0.91 1.90 16.35
CA LEU A 193 0.99 3.35 16.24
C LEU A 193 0.52 4.07 17.51
N PRO A 194 1.11 5.23 17.85
CA PRO A 194 0.52 6.11 18.84
C PRO A 194 -0.89 6.49 18.41
N SER A 195 -1.81 6.56 19.36
CA SER A 195 -3.19 6.89 19.05
C SER A 195 -3.78 7.85 20.07
N ALA A 196 -4.60 8.78 19.62
CA ALA A 196 -5.45 9.59 20.48
C ALA A 196 -6.84 9.70 19.90
N ARG A 197 -7.84 9.70 20.79
CA ARG A 197 -9.27 9.75 20.42
C ARG A 197 -9.68 8.64 19.45
N GLY A 198 -9.03 7.47 19.53
CA GLY A 198 -9.31 6.33 18.66
C GLY A 198 -8.73 6.43 17.25
N VAL A 199 -7.86 7.42 16.98
CA VAL A 199 -7.20 7.59 15.67
C VAL A 199 -5.71 7.26 15.83
N PRO A 200 -5.21 6.15 15.24
CA PRO A 200 -3.78 5.88 15.14
C PRO A 200 -3.10 6.88 14.20
N VAL A 201 -1.85 7.26 14.52
CA VAL A 201 -1.09 8.21 13.71
C VAL A 201 0.36 7.76 13.51
N LEU A 202 0.77 7.64 12.26
CA LEU A 202 2.17 7.48 11.89
C LEU A 202 2.77 8.86 11.57
N SER A 203 3.69 9.33 12.42
CA SER A 203 4.35 10.62 12.27
C SER A 203 5.88 10.49 12.36
N MET A 204 6.60 11.57 12.08
CA MET A 204 8.04 11.63 12.26
C MET A 204 8.41 11.60 13.76
N ALA A 205 9.54 10.97 14.08
CA ALA A 205 10.11 11.03 15.43
C ALA A 205 10.68 12.43 15.70
N ARG A 206 10.63 12.87 16.96
CA ARG A 206 11.30 14.07 17.42
C ARG A 206 12.66 13.76 18.02
N ALA A 207 13.54 14.74 18.07
CA ALA A 207 14.86 14.59 18.66
C ALA A 207 14.84 14.18 20.16
N GLU A 208 13.71 14.36 20.83
CA GLU A 208 13.49 13.98 22.23
C GLU A 208 13.00 12.52 22.40
N ASP A 209 12.64 11.86 21.32
CA ASP A 209 12.18 10.45 21.31
C ASP A 209 13.39 9.46 21.30
N GLY A 210 14.60 9.91 21.58
CA GLY A 210 15.77 9.05 21.81
C GLY A 210 15.53 8.09 22.98
N PRO A 211 16.25 6.94 23.06
CA PRO A 211 16.09 6.01 24.18
C PRO A 211 16.22 6.76 25.48
N GLY A 212 15.14 6.82 26.25
CA GLY A 212 15.03 7.61 27.45
C GLY A 212 16.24 7.38 28.33
N ASP A 213 16.98 8.45 28.59
CA ASP A 213 18.01 8.47 29.63
C ASP A 213 17.30 8.08 30.92
N PRO A 214 17.71 7.00 31.62
CA PRO A 214 17.10 6.66 32.89
C PRO A 214 17.37 7.85 33.84
N SER A 215 16.28 8.47 34.27
CA SER A 215 16.30 9.57 35.22
C SER A 215 17.32 9.28 36.35
N PRO A 216 18.30 10.14 36.57
CA PRO A 216 19.07 10.05 37.81
C PRO A 216 18.18 10.65 38.87
N ASP A 217 17.72 9.85 39.80
CA ASP A 217 17.31 10.20 41.14
C ASP A 217 16.00 9.50 41.56
N ALA A 218 16.22 8.46 42.32
CA ALA A 218 15.53 8.31 43.60
C ALA A 218 16.47 7.72 44.59
#